data_a3eaec7c696ad9e99a978054429c74fe
#
_entry.id   a3eaec7c696ad9e99a978054429c74fe
#
_cell.length_a   1.000
_cell.length_b   1.000
_cell.length_c   1.000
_cell.angle_alpha   90.00
_cell.angle_beta   90.00
_cell.angle_gamma   90.00
#
_symmetry.space_group_name_H-M   'P 1'
#
loop_
_entity.id
_entity.type
_entity.pdbx_description
1 polymer ?
#
loop_
_entity_poly.entity_id
_entity_poly.type
_entity_poly.pdbx_seq_one_letter_code
_entity_poly.pdbx_strand_id
1 'polypeptide(L)'
;MLIKNCEILYYKSKDDYELIFGDIAIEDGKIKYLGKIPEDFVADEVIDAKGKLAIPGLINAHTHSYANFFKGMGENLPLEVWMYYAFLAGKLRTEDIYISTMLGCIDMIKSGVTTCLDHLAVGLEGIDSALNAYIDAGMGVVMSPMVTDKQYFDTLPVNKDTLPDELLNKINKNKSKTATEVADFCEEVITKWHGKNDGLIRVMPGPSGPQRCTDELLINFRDLANKYDLGIHTHLVETKIQAITAHDLFGCSMVEYLNNLGVLNDKWSMAHTVWVSDNDMKLLKESGASVVHNPVSNLTIGSGISPINEMYKNNINIGLGTDGSNCGGNQNIFGAMNQAAIISKITTPKYEDWQSAINVFRMAT
;
A
#
# COMPACT_ATOMS: atom_id res chain seq x y z
N MET A 1 -0.31 -6.22 -31.03
CA MET A 1 1.12 -6.45 -30.66
C MET A 1 1.37 -7.94 -30.50
N LEU A 2 2.56 -8.43 -30.88
CA LEU A 2 2.99 -9.82 -30.72
C LEU A 2 4.40 -9.86 -30.13
N ILE A 3 4.55 -10.51 -28.96
CA ILE A 3 5.85 -10.77 -28.31
C ILE A 3 6.22 -12.22 -28.62
N LYS A 4 7.37 -12.45 -29.27
CA LYS A 4 7.79 -13.76 -29.80
C LYS A 4 8.97 -14.34 -29.04
N ASN A 5 9.03 -15.67 -29.02
CA ASN A 5 10.21 -16.42 -28.62
C ASN A 5 10.62 -16.24 -27.14
N CYS A 6 9.70 -15.98 -26.23
CA CYS A 6 10.00 -15.78 -24.81
C CYS A 6 9.73 -17.03 -23.97
N GLU A 7 10.42 -17.13 -22.85
CA GLU A 7 9.95 -17.92 -21.72
C GLU A 7 8.86 -17.14 -20.99
N ILE A 8 7.81 -17.80 -20.53
CA ILE A 8 6.67 -17.16 -19.90
C ILE A 8 6.44 -17.84 -18.56
N LEU A 9 6.47 -17.07 -17.47
CA LEU A 9 6.06 -17.55 -16.15
C LEU A 9 4.52 -17.52 -16.07
N TYR A 10 3.92 -18.70 -16.15
CA TYR A 10 2.49 -18.87 -16.16
C TYR A 10 1.99 -19.46 -14.86
N TYR A 11 1.09 -18.77 -14.17
CA TYR A 11 0.41 -19.26 -12.98
C TYR A 11 -0.90 -19.96 -13.37
N LYS A 12 -1.03 -21.26 -13.04
CA LYS A 12 -2.27 -22.01 -13.16
C LYS A 12 -3.17 -21.81 -11.94
N SER A 13 -2.55 -21.67 -10.77
CA SER A 13 -3.22 -21.41 -9.49
C SER A 13 -2.22 -20.79 -8.50
N LYS A 14 -2.67 -20.49 -7.28
CA LYS A 14 -1.83 -19.92 -6.22
C LYS A 14 -0.53 -20.71 -5.98
N ASP A 15 -0.57 -22.04 -6.10
CA ASP A 15 0.57 -22.92 -5.78
C ASP A 15 1.10 -23.70 -6.99
N ASP A 16 0.56 -23.45 -8.17
CA ASP A 16 0.92 -24.15 -9.41
C ASP A 16 1.35 -23.12 -10.48
N TYR A 17 2.60 -23.20 -10.88
CA TYR A 17 3.18 -22.38 -11.94
C TYR A 17 4.07 -23.24 -12.86
N GLU A 18 4.20 -22.80 -14.09
CA GLU A 18 5.09 -23.41 -15.05
C GLU A 18 5.81 -22.36 -15.90
N LEU A 19 6.96 -22.73 -16.42
CA LEU A 19 7.63 -22.00 -17.47
C LEU A 19 7.26 -22.61 -18.81
N ILE A 20 6.59 -21.83 -19.65
CA ILE A 20 6.24 -22.23 -21.01
C ILE A 20 7.05 -21.40 -22.00
N PHE A 21 7.52 -22.04 -23.08
CA PHE A 21 8.15 -21.33 -24.19
C PHE A 21 7.10 -21.05 -25.27
N GLY A 22 7.03 -19.80 -25.72
CA GLY A 22 6.04 -19.42 -26.74
C GLY A 22 5.98 -17.92 -27.00
N ASP A 23 4.85 -17.50 -27.53
CA ASP A 23 4.55 -16.15 -27.92
C ASP A 23 3.40 -15.60 -27.07
N ILE A 24 3.28 -14.26 -26.99
CA ILE A 24 2.17 -13.56 -26.34
C ILE A 24 1.53 -12.63 -27.36
N ALA A 25 0.27 -12.86 -27.69
CA ALA A 25 -0.51 -11.97 -28.55
C ALA A 25 -1.39 -11.04 -27.71
N ILE A 26 -1.29 -9.75 -27.98
CA ILE A 26 -2.02 -8.69 -27.29
C ILE A 26 -2.90 -7.96 -28.29
N GLU A 27 -4.19 -7.84 -27.98
CA GLU A 27 -5.19 -7.12 -28.75
C GLU A 27 -6.05 -6.30 -27.79
N ASP A 28 -6.30 -5.05 -28.11
CA ASP A 28 -7.09 -4.11 -27.29
C ASP A 28 -6.62 -4.02 -25.83
N GLY A 29 -5.28 -4.00 -25.61
CA GLY A 29 -4.67 -3.91 -24.30
C GLY A 29 -4.79 -5.17 -23.44
N LYS A 30 -5.24 -6.31 -24.01
CA LYS A 30 -5.42 -7.58 -23.29
C LYS A 30 -4.64 -8.70 -23.94
N ILE A 31 -4.14 -9.63 -23.13
CA ILE A 31 -3.56 -10.88 -23.62
C ILE A 31 -4.68 -11.72 -24.24
N LYS A 32 -4.61 -11.91 -25.55
CA LYS A 32 -5.59 -12.69 -26.32
C LYS A 32 -5.17 -14.16 -26.43
N TYR A 33 -3.89 -14.38 -26.69
CA TYR A 33 -3.32 -15.74 -26.77
C TYR A 33 -1.98 -15.80 -26.03
N LEU A 34 -1.69 -16.96 -25.46
CA LEU A 34 -0.47 -17.25 -24.74
C LEU A 34 0.09 -18.62 -25.19
N GLY A 35 1.38 -18.66 -25.52
CA GLY A 35 2.10 -19.84 -25.97
C GLY A 35 1.98 -20.05 -27.47
N LYS A 36 0.98 -20.73 -27.97
CA LYS A 36 0.75 -20.94 -29.40
C LYS A 36 -0.25 -19.96 -29.97
N ILE A 37 0.19 -19.16 -30.95
CA ILE A 37 -0.63 -18.14 -31.58
C ILE A 37 -1.22 -18.69 -32.89
N PRO A 38 -2.51 -18.43 -33.22
CA PRO A 38 -3.08 -18.76 -34.52
C PRO A 38 -2.29 -18.15 -35.68
N GLU A 39 -2.17 -18.87 -36.80
CA GLU A 39 -1.40 -18.43 -37.98
C GLU A 39 -1.98 -17.19 -38.67
N ASP A 40 -3.29 -16.97 -38.51
CA ASP A 40 -4.04 -15.82 -39.05
C ASP A 40 -4.00 -14.58 -38.12
N PHE A 41 -3.32 -14.65 -36.97
CA PHE A 41 -3.19 -13.48 -36.10
C PHE A 41 -2.26 -12.43 -36.72
N VAL A 42 -2.79 -11.24 -36.96
CA VAL A 42 -2.04 -10.09 -37.50
C VAL A 42 -1.69 -9.14 -36.37
N ALA A 43 -0.44 -8.74 -36.26
CA ALA A 43 0.03 -7.78 -35.28
C ALA A 43 0.64 -6.57 -35.96
N ASP A 44 0.29 -5.36 -35.50
CA ASP A 44 0.88 -4.10 -35.97
C ASP A 44 2.33 -3.93 -35.49
N GLU A 45 2.67 -4.56 -34.37
CA GLU A 45 3.99 -4.51 -33.73
C GLU A 45 4.43 -5.90 -33.31
N VAL A 46 5.69 -6.24 -33.60
CA VAL A 46 6.31 -7.52 -33.23
C VAL A 46 7.59 -7.26 -32.46
N ILE A 47 7.68 -7.85 -31.26
CA ILE A 47 8.86 -7.80 -30.39
C ILE A 47 9.50 -9.19 -30.35
N ASP A 48 10.76 -9.34 -30.76
CA ASP A 48 11.51 -10.57 -30.53
C ASP A 48 12.09 -10.57 -29.11
N ALA A 49 11.55 -11.42 -28.25
CA ALA A 49 11.93 -11.58 -26.85
C ALA A 49 12.78 -12.85 -26.60
N LYS A 50 13.52 -13.31 -27.60
CA LYS A 50 14.41 -14.46 -27.47
C LYS A 50 15.40 -14.29 -26.31
N GLY A 51 15.45 -15.28 -25.42
CA GLY A 51 16.29 -15.27 -24.21
C GLY A 51 15.78 -14.32 -23.10
N LYS A 52 14.52 -13.89 -23.18
CA LYS A 52 13.85 -13.09 -22.13
C LYS A 52 12.77 -13.92 -21.46
N LEU A 53 12.51 -13.60 -20.19
CA LEU A 53 11.41 -14.13 -19.41
C LEU A 53 10.29 -13.08 -19.33
N ALA A 54 9.10 -13.45 -19.78
CA ALA A 54 7.88 -12.67 -19.55
C ALA A 54 7.29 -13.04 -18.18
N ILE A 55 7.03 -12.04 -17.37
CA ILE A 55 6.43 -12.17 -16.05
C ILE A 55 5.20 -11.25 -15.94
N PRO A 56 4.25 -11.53 -15.02
CA PRO A 56 3.21 -10.55 -14.71
C PRO A 56 3.83 -9.21 -14.29
N GLY A 57 3.16 -8.11 -14.63
CA GLY A 57 3.58 -6.80 -14.15
C GLY A 57 3.56 -6.75 -12.62
N LEU A 58 4.61 -6.19 -12.03
CA LEU A 58 4.71 -6.10 -10.58
C LEU A 58 3.73 -5.07 -10.02
N ILE A 59 3.27 -5.32 -8.79
CA ILE A 59 2.36 -4.47 -8.04
C ILE A 59 3.07 -3.94 -6.81
N ASN A 60 3.06 -2.62 -6.62
CA ASN A 60 3.47 -1.98 -5.38
C ASN A 60 2.22 -1.73 -4.53
N ALA A 61 1.95 -2.60 -3.57
CA ALA A 61 0.69 -2.60 -2.81
C ALA A 61 0.60 -1.49 -1.74
N HIS A 62 1.65 -0.70 -1.52
CA HIS A 62 1.64 0.46 -0.64
C HIS A 62 2.79 1.42 -0.95
N THR A 63 2.44 2.67 -1.23
CA THR A 63 3.39 3.77 -1.38
C THR A 63 2.77 5.11 -0.99
N HIS A 64 3.61 6.14 -0.88
CA HIS A 64 3.25 7.53 -0.68
C HIS A 64 3.95 8.39 -1.74
N SER A 65 3.25 8.73 -2.82
CA SER A 65 3.87 9.41 -3.97
C SER A 65 4.48 10.77 -3.63
N TYR A 66 3.90 11.54 -2.69
CA TYR A 66 4.47 12.81 -2.23
C TYR A 66 5.84 12.66 -1.58
N ALA A 67 6.18 11.47 -1.07
CA ALA A 67 7.39 11.21 -0.32
C ALA A 67 8.67 11.16 -1.18
N ASN A 68 8.54 11.11 -2.51
CA ASN A 68 9.70 11.10 -3.41
C ASN A 68 10.50 12.42 -3.37
N PHE A 69 9.86 13.53 -2.99
CA PHE A 69 10.55 14.80 -2.73
C PHE A 69 11.36 14.81 -1.43
N PHE A 70 11.07 13.89 -0.52
CA PHE A 70 11.63 13.87 0.82
C PHE A 70 12.68 12.77 1.04
N LYS A 71 13.22 12.19 -0.04
CA LYS A 71 14.31 11.21 0.04
C LYS A 71 15.49 11.76 0.86
N GLY A 72 15.95 10.99 1.85
CA GLY A 72 17.04 11.37 2.75
C GLY A 72 16.64 12.34 3.87
N MET A 73 15.37 12.70 4.00
CA MET A 73 14.90 13.52 5.12
C MET A 73 14.42 12.59 6.26
N GLY A 74 14.89 12.85 7.48
CA GLY A 74 14.43 12.13 8.66
C GLY A 74 15.05 10.76 8.86
N GLU A 75 16.23 10.50 8.30
CA GLU A 75 17.00 9.28 8.55
C GLU A 75 17.30 9.10 10.05
N ASN A 76 17.28 7.84 10.50
CA ASN A 76 17.55 7.45 11.90
C ASN A 76 16.55 8.00 12.94
N LEU A 77 15.32 8.23 12.55
CA LEU A 77 14.25 8.64 13.47
C LEU A 77 13.16 7.56 13.54
N PRO A 78 12.64 7.25 14.75
CA PRO A 78 11.44 6.41 14.85
C PRO A 78 10.24 7.14 14.26
N LEU A 79 9.23 6.38 13.80
CA LEU A 79 8.06 6.89 13.08
C LEU A 79 7.41 8.09 13.78
N GLU A 80 7.22 8.05 15.09
CA GLU A 80 6.51 9.08 15.83
C GLU A 80 7.25 10.42 15.82
N VAL A 81 8.58 10.40 15.86
CA VAL A 81 9.43 11.58 15.76
C VAL A 81 9.53 12.03 14.31
N TRP A 82 9.71 11.09 13.39
CA TRP A 82 9.75 11.33 11.95
C TRP A 82 8.47 12.03 11.45
N MET A 83 7.29 11.55 11.88
CA MET A 83 6.00 12.17 11.56
C MET A 83 5.92 13.64 12.00
N TYR A 84 6.52 13.96 13.13
CA TYR A 84 6.58 15.36 13.60
C TYR A 84 7.36 16.25 12.64
N TYR A 85 8.52 15.79 12.15
CA TYR A 85 9.30 16.53 11.16
C TYR A 85 8.57 16.62 9.81
N ALA A 86 7.85 15.60 9.39
CA ALA A 86 7.04 15.62 8.19
C ALA A 86 5.95 16.71 8.25
N PHE A 87 5.31 16.91 9.41
CA PHE A 87 4.36 18.02 9.62
C PHE A 87 4.99 19.39 9.56
N LEU A 88 6.27 19.53 9.93
CA LEU A 88 7.01 20.78 9.87
C LEU A 88 7.50 21.13 8.46
N ALA A 89 7.61 20.17 7.56
CA ALA A 89 8.12 20.38 6.20
C ALA A 89 7.23 21.28 5.33
N GLY A 90 6.00 21.57 5.79
CA GLY A 90 5.07 22.46 5.11
C GLY A 90 4.22 21.74 4.04
N LYS A 91 3.37 22.54 3.37
CA LYS A 91 2.48 22.01 2.32
C LYS A 91 3.20 22.03 0.98
N LEU A 92 3.17 20.92 0.27
CA LEU A 92 3.58 20.85 -1.13
C LEU A 92 2.57 21.61 -2.01
N ARG A 93 3.07 22.29 -3.04
CA ARG A 93 2.25 22.84 -4.12
C ARG A 93 1.76 21.70 -5.01
N THR A 94 0.70 21.92 -5.75
CA THR A 94 0.15 20.92 -6.69
C THR A 94 1.19 20.47 -7.73
N GLU A 95 2.01 21.40 -8.22
CA GLU A 95 3.13 21.12 -9.13
C GLU A 95 4.19 20.19 -8.50
N ASP A 96 4.53 20.45 -7.23
CA ASP A 96 5.49 19.61 -6.49
C ASP A 96 4.94 18.17 -6.32
N ILE A 97 3.63 18.03 -6.09
CA ILE A 97 2.97 16.72 -6.00
C ILE A 97 3.03 15.98 -7.34
N TYR A 98 2.75 16.65 -8.46
CA TYR A 98 2.87 16.06 -9.80
C TYR A 98 4.30 15.54 -10.04
N ILE A 99 5.31 16.38 -9.80
CA ILE A 99 6.72 16.02 -10.03
C ILE A 99 7.13 14.87 -9.10
N SER A 100 6.76 14.93 -7.81
CA SER A 100 7.05 13.88 -6.84
C SER A 100 6.43 12.55 -7.26
N THR A 101 5.17 12.56 -7.69
CA THR A 101 4.49 11.36 -8.20
C THR A 101 5.16 10.83 -9.45
N MET A 102 5.51 11.70 -10.42
CA MET A 102 6.19 11.31 -11.64
C MET A 102 7.56 10.67 -11.37
N LEU A 103 8.34 11.18 -10.41
CA LEU A 103 9.59 10.56 -9.97
C LEU A 103 9.36 9.14 -9.45
N GLY A 104 8.30 8.93 -8.65
CA GLY A 104 7.91 7.59 -8.19
C GLY A 104 7.50 6.68 -9.35
N CYS A 105 6.74 7.17 -10.31
CA CYS A 105 6.36 6.42 -11.51
C CYS A 105 7.60 5.96 -12.30
N ILE A 106 8.57 6.84 -12.48
CA ILE A 106 9.83 6.51 -13.19
C ILE A 106 10.57 5.38 -12.47
N ASP A 107 10.74 5.46 -11.14
CA ASP A 107 11.39 4.41 -10.35
C ASP A 107 10.63 3.07 -10.47
N MET A 108 9.30 3.10 -10.36
CA MET A 108 8.42 1.94 -10.43
C MET A 108 8.44 1.29 -11.82
N ILE A 109 8.23 2.04 -12.88
CA ILE A 109 8.21 1.53 -14.27
C ILE A 109 9.56 0.92 -14.62
N LYS A 110 10.67 1.56 -14.27
CA LYS A 110 12.03 1.03 -14.51
C LYS A 110 12.32 -0.25 -13.74
N SER A 111 11.58 -0.55 -12.69
CA SER A 111 11.65 -1.80 -11.91
C SER A 111 10.52 -2.79 -12.23
N GLY A 112 9.74 -2.54 -13.30
CA GLY A 112 8.70 -3.48 -13.77
C GLY A 112 7.37 -3.40 -13.04
N VAL A 113 7.15 -2.38 -12.21
CA VAL A 113 5.87 -2.13 -11.55
C VAL A 113 4.91 -1.49 -12.56
N THR A 114 3.73 -2.08 -12.70
CA THR A 114 2.68 -1.62 -13.62
C THR A 114 1.51 -0.95 -12.90
N THR A 115 1.34 -1.24 -11.61
CA THR A 115 0.26 -0.71 -10.79
C THR A 115 0.74 -0.49 -9.36
N CYS A 116 0.29 0.58 -8.72
CA CYS A 116 0.55 0.80 -7.30
C CYS A 116 -0.71 1.19 -6.53
N LEU A 117 -0.66 1.03 -5.20
CA LEU A 117 -1.60 1.64 -4.27
C LEU A 117 -0.92 2.84 -3.62
N ASP A 118 -1.42 4.03 -3.93
CA ASP A 118 -0.89 5.30 -3.41
C ASP A 118 -1.78 5.84 -2.28
N HIS A 119 -1.25 5.81 -1.06
CA HIS A 119 -1.91 6.31 0.14
C HIS A 119 -1.50 7.77 0.39
N LEU A 120 -2.26 8.72 -0.17
CA LEU A 120 -1.84 10.10 -0.39
C LEU A 120 -2.52 11.12 0.52
N ALA A 121 -1.73 11.81 1.36
CA ALA A 121 -2.20 12.80 2.34
C ALA A 121 -2.20 14.23 1.77
N VAL A 122 -3.10 14.54 0.85
CA VAL A 122 -3.25 15.87 0.24
C VAL A 122 -4.73 16.21 0.03
N GLY A 123 -5.02 17.49 -0.27
CA GLY A 123 -6.37 17.90 -0.67
C GLY A 123 -6.71 17.51 -2.11
N LEU A 124 -7.95 17.79 -2.53
CA LEU A 124 -8.49 17.38 -3.84
C LEU A 124 -7.60 17.80 -5.01
N GLU A 125 -7.14 19.05 -5.06
CA GLU A 125 -6.24 19.56 -6.11
C GLU A 125 -4.92 18.78 -6.18
N GLY A 126 -4.40 18.37 -5.01
CA GLY A 126 -3.19 17.54 -4.93
C GLY A 126 -3.44 16.12 -5.44
N ILE A 127 -4.60 15.53 -5.13
CA ILE A 127 -5.01 14.22 -5.69
C ILE A 127 -5.15 14.31 -7.20
N ASP A 128 -5.80 15.36 -7.72
CA ASP A 128 -5.92 15.61 -9.16
C ASP A 128 -4.54 15.66 -9.82
N SER A 129 -3.60 16.36 -9.19
CA SER A 129 -2.24 16.52 -9.68
C SER A 129 -1.47 15.19 -9.72
N ALA A 130 -1.57 14.39 -8.66
CA ALA A 130 -0.96 13.07 -8.60
C ALA A 130 -1.56 12.11 -9.66
N LEU A 131 -2.90 12.10 -9.80
CA LEU A 131 -3.57 11.24 -10.77
C LEU A 131 -3.23 11.61 -12.22
N ASN A 132 -3.07 12.90 -12.52
CA ASN A 132 -2.57 13.32 -13.82
C ASN A 132 -1.15 12.82 -14.10
N ALA A 133 -0.26 12.80 -13.10
CA ALA A 133 1.08 12.22 -13.27
C ALA A 133 1.02 10.70 -13.56
N TYR A 134 0.13 9.95 -12.92
CA TYR A 134 -0.08 8.52 -13.22
C TYR A 134 -0.63 8.31 -14.64
N ILE A 135 -1.57 9.16 -15.09
CA ILE A 135 -2.09 9.14 -16.46
C ILE A 135 -0.99 9.39 -17.48
N ASP A 136 -0.19 10.45 -17.29
CA ASP A 136 0.90 10.81 -18.19
C ASP A 136 2.02 9.76 -18.21
N ALA A 137 2.23 9.06 -17.09
CA ALA A 137 3.16 7.93 -17.00
C ALA A 137 2.60 6.63 -17.63
N GLY A 138 1.30 6.55 -17.91
CA GLY A 138 0.64 5.33 -18.39
C GLY A 138 0.58 4.21 -17.35
N MET A 139 0.59 4.54 -16.06
CA MET A 139 0.67 3.59 -14.95
C MET A 139 -0.70 3.42 -14.26
N GLY A 140 -1.04 2.18 -13.91
CA GLY A 140 -2.22 1.90 -13.08
C GLY A 140 -2.04 2.38 -11.65
N VAL A 141 -3.11 2.92 -11.05
CA VAL A 141 -3.08 3.36 -9.65
C VAL A 141 -4.40 3.05 -8.93
N VAL A 142 -4.28 2.58 -7.70
CA VAL A 142 -5.35 2.60 -6.71
C VAL A 142 -5.04 3.77 -5.77
N MET A 143 -5.75 4.89 -5.97
CA MET A 143 -5.61 6.08 -5.13
C MET A 143 -6.39 5.88 -3.83
N SER A 144 -5.71 6.03 -2.70
CA SER A 144 -6.32 5.96 -1.38
C SER A 144 -6.06 7.28 -0.65
N PRO A 145 -7.00 8.24 -0.65
CA PRO A 145 -6.85 9.48 0.08
C PRO A 145 -6.59 9.21 1.56
N MET A 146 -5.39 9.56 2.04
CA MET A 146 -5.00 9.32 3.43
C MET A 146 -5.58 10.40 4.33
N VAL A 147 -6.54 10.02 5.15
CA VAL A 147 -7.34 10.95 5.94
C VAL A 147 -7.49 10.53 7.41
N THR A 148 -7.87 11.51 8.24
CA THR A 148 -8.09 11.34 9.68
C THR A 148 -9.07 12.42 10.17
N ASP A 149 -9.85 12.13 11.21
CA ASP A 149 -10.72 13.07 11.91
C ASP A 149 -10.31 13.31 13.37
N LYS A 150 -9.22 12.63 13.86
CA LYS A 150 -8.61 12.88 15.16
C LYS A 150 -7.30 13.67 15.02
N GLN A 151 -6.97 14.45 16.04
CA GLN A 151 -5.68 15.13 16.13
C GLN A 151 -4.56 14.10 16.37
N TYR A 152 -3.40 14.28 15.72
CA TYR A 152 -2.28 13.35 15.87
C TYR A 152 -1.87 13.11 17.33
N PHE A 153 -1.78 14.17 18.12
CA PHE A 153 -1.38 14.08 19.52
C PHE A 153 -2.43 13.42 20.43
N ASP A 154 -3.70 13.28 20.00
CA ASP A 154 -4.73 12.53 20.73
C ASP A 154 -4.55 11.01 20.56
N THR A 155 -3.70 10.60 19.65
CA THR A 155 -3.46 9.21 19.27
C THR A 155 -2.05 8.72 19.68
N LEU A 156 -1.37 9.48 20.51
CA LEU A 156 -0.07 9.12 21.10
C LEU A 156 -0.23 9.00 22.63
N PRO A 157 0.55 8.11 23.27
CA PRO A 157 0.57 7.96 24.72
C PRO A 157 1.42 9.11 25.36
N VAL A 158 1.05 10.36 25.04
CA VAL A 158 1.75 11.56 25.52
C VAL A 158 0.83 12.35 26.42
N ASN A 159 1.32 12.70 27.61
CA ASN A 159 0.61 13.65 28.47
C ASN A 159 0.73 15.06 27.87
N LYS A 160 -0.37 15.60 27.33
CA LYS A 160 -0.42 16.93 26.72
C LYS A 160 -0.01 18.05 27.69
N ASP A 161 -0.23 17.88 28.99
CA ASP A 161 0.13 18.89 29.99
C ASP A 161 1.65 19.07 30.11
N THR A 162 2.44 18.17 29.57
CA THR A 162 3.90 18.24 29.56
C THR A 162 4.45 18.89 28.28
N LEU A 163 3.61 19.21 27.30
CA LEU A 163 4.02 19.83 26.05
C LEU A 163 4.22 21.35 26.23
N PRO A 164 5.19 21.96 25.52
CA PRO A 164 5.36 23.42 25.53
C PRO A 164 4.09 24.15 25.06
N ASP A 165 3.77 25.27 25.72
CA ASP A 165 2.57 26.09 25.41
C ASP A 165 2.50 26.51 23.94
N GLU A 166 3.62 26.79 23.30
CA GLU A 166 3.67 27.15 21.88
C GLU A 166 3.19 25.98 20.98
N LEU A 167 3.56 24.77 21.32
CA LEU A 167 3.14 23.55 20.61
C LEU A 167 1.66 23.27 20.85
N LEU A 168 1.20 23.37 22.11
CA LEU A 168 -0.22 23.21 22.45
C LEU A 168 -1.10 24.23 21.70
N ASN A 169 -0.64 25.46 21.59
CA ASN A 169 -1.35 26.50 20.85
C ASN A 169 -1.42 26.21 19.34
N LYS A 170 -0.37 25.61 18.75
CA LYS A 170 -0.38 25.17 17.33
C LYS A 170 -1.33 24.00 17.12
N ILE A 171 -1.31 23.01 18.02
CA ILE A 171 -2.21 21.84 17.99
C ILE A 171 -3.67 22.31 18.05
N ASN A 172 -4.00 23.16 19.02
CA ASN A 172 -5.37 23.60 19.26
C ASN A 172 -5.93 24.55 18.17
N LYS A 173 -5.06 25.20 17.38
CA LYS A 173 -5.50 26.03 16.24
C LYS A 173 -5.97 25.18 15.04
N ASN A 174 -5.49 23.97 14.89
CA ASN A 174 -5.87 23.08 13.81
C ASN A 174 -7.09 22.24 14.24
N LYS A 175 -8.29 22.71 13.89
CA LYS A 175 -9.51 21.93 14.11
C LYS A 175 -9.51 20.70 13.18
N SER A 176 -9.79 19.53 13.73
CA SER A 176 -10.08 18.35 12.93
C SER A 176 -11.37 18.54 12.16
N LYS A 177 -11.46 17.96 10.97
CA LYS A 177 -12.72 17.80 10.25
C LYS A 177 -13.60 16.79 10.97
N THR A 178 -14.90 16.88 10.78
CA THR A 178 -15.85 15.86 11.26
C THR A 178 -15.74 14.57 10.43
N ALA A 179 -16.19 13.46 10.98
CA ALA A 179 -16.25 12.18 10.27
C ALA A 179 -17.03 12.29 8.95
N THR A 180 -18.14 13.03 8.95
CA THR A 180 -18.95 13.29 7.75
C THR A 180 -18.16 14.08 6.71
N GLU A 181 -17.52 15.21 7.07
CA GLU A 181 -16.72 16.03 6.13
C GLU A 181 -15.56 15.23 5.51
N VAL A 182 -14.97 14.30 6.26
CA VAL A 182 -13.89 13.44 5.78
C VAL A 182 -14.43 12.36 4.83
N ALA A 183 -15.58 11.75 5.17
CA ALA A 183 -16.23 10.77 4.31
C ALA A 183 -16.72 11.39 2.99
N ASP A 184 -17.32 12.59 3.05
CA ASP A 184 -17.77 13.35 1.87
C ASP A 184 -16.61 13.67 0.94
N PHE A 185 -15.46 14.07 1.48
CA PHE A 185 -14.24 14.29 0.69
C PHE A 185 -13.78 13.01 -0.02
N CYS A 186 -13.77 11.85 0.67
CA CYS A 186 -13.42 10.59 0.04
C CYS A 186 -14.43 10.21 -1.06
N GLU A 187 -15.71 10.42 -0.82
CA GLU A 187 -16.77 10.16 -1.81
C GLU A 187 -16.65 11.07 -3.03
N GLU A 188 -16.26 12.34 -2.86
CA GLU A 188 -15.98 13.26 -3.96
C GLU A 188 -14.84 12.72 -4.84
N VAL A 189 -13.73 12.26 -4.24
CA VAL A 189 -12.62 11.67 -5.00
C VAL A 189 -13.04 10.39 -5.72
N ILE A 190 -13.83 9.52 -5.07
CA ILE A 190 -14.36 8.29 -5.67
C ILE A 190 -15.21 8.62 -6.88
N THR A 191 -16.20 9.50 -6.75
CA THR A 191 -17.13 9.84 -7.83
C THR A 191 -16.45 10.54 -8.99
N LYS A 192 -15.40 11.32 -8.71
CA LYS A 192 -14.62 12.03 -9.73
C LYS A 192 -13.71 11.11 -10.53
N TRP A 193 -13.04 10.17 -9.87
CA TRP A 193 -11.87 9.50 -10.44
C TRP A 193 -12.00 7.98 -10.60
N HIS A 194 -12.83 7.29 -9.81
CA HIS A 194 -12.90 5.84 -9.87
C HIS A 194 -13.37 5.35 -11.24
N GLY A 195 -12.61 4.41 -11.82
CA GLY A 195 -12.90 3.83 -13.15
C GLY A 195 -12.44 4.68 -14.34
N LYS A 196 -11.82 5.85 -14.11
CA LYS A 196 -11.28 6.69 -15.19
C LYS A 196 -10.05 6.07 -15.85
N ASN A 197 -9.66 6.62 -17.01
CA ASN A 197 -8.52 6.18 -17.81
C ASN A 197 -8.59 4.67 -18.13
N ASP A 198 -9.69 4.24 -18.76
CA ASP A 198 -9.97 2.84 -19.10
C ASP A 198 -9.86 1.85 -17.92
N GLY A 199 -10.18 2.33 -16.71
CA GLY A 199 -10.13 1.54 -15.47
C GLY A 199 -8.75 1.45 -14.82
N LEU A 200 -7.75 2.14 -15.35
CA LEU A 200 -6.40 2.22 -14.76
C LEU A 200 -6.38 3.03 -13.46
N ILE A 201 -7.34 3.96 -13.29
CA ILE A 201 -7.52 4.70 -12.04
C ILE A 201 -8.63 4.05 -11.23
N ARG A 202 -8.30 3.61 -10.03
CA ARG A 202 -9.23 3.16 -9.02
C ARG A 202 -9.07 4.00 -7.77
N VAL A 203 -10.12 4.09 -6.96
CA VAL A 203 -10.09 4.86 -5.70
C VAL A 203 -10.70 4.00 -4.61
N MET A 204 -10.15 4.09 -3.40
CA MET A 204 -10.71 3.45 -2.20
C MET A 204 -10.55 4.38 -0.99
N PRO A 205 -11.42 4.32 0.03
CA PRO A 205 -11.23 5.03 1.29
C PRO A 205 -9.90 4.68 1.96
N GLY A 206 -9.25 5.69 2.58
CA GLY A 206 -7.92 5.57 3.16
C GLY A 206 -7.82 6.14 4.57
N PRO A 207 -8.39 5.51 5.62
CA PRO A 207 -8.06 5.91 6.98
C PRO A 207 -6.56 5.81 7.23
N SER A 208 -5.94 6.89 7.73
CA SER A 208 -4.49 6.92 7.96
C SER A 208 -4.01 5.85 8.94
N GLY A 209 -4.85 5.50 9.89
CA GLY A 209 -4.69 4.42 10.86
C GLY A 209 -5.94 4.37 11.74
N PRO A 210 -6.40 3.20 12.19
CA PRO A 210 -7.65 3.09 12.96
C PRO A 210 -7.65 3.96 14.21
N GLN A 211 -6.51 4.10 14.91
CA GLN A 211 -6.38 4.97 16.10
C GLN A 211 -6.60 6.45 15.79
N ARG A 212 -6.42 6.86 14.54
CA ARG A 212 -6.55 8.25 14.07
C ARG A 212 -7.95 8.59 13.55
N CYS A 213 -8.85 7.61 13.60
CA CYS A 213 -10.22 7.74 13.13
C CYS A 213 -11.21 7.53 14.29
N THR A 214 -12.33 8.23 14.25
CA THR A 214 -13.45 7.92 15.14
C THR A 214 -14.17 6.66 14.66
N ASP A 215 -14.96 6.06 15.55
CA ASP A 215 -15.84 4.92 15.19
C ASP A 215 -16.78 5.29 14.06
N GLU A 216 -17.33 6.52 14.10
CA GLU A 216 -18.21 7.06 13.06
C GLU A 216 -17.50 7.09 11.67
N LEU A 217 -16.26 7.57 11.62
CA LEU A 217 -15.51 7.62 10.35
C LEU A 217 -15.20 6.23 9.80
N LEU A 218 -14.82 5.28 10.66
CA LEU A 218 -14.55 3.89 10.24
C LEU A 218 -15.82 3.20 9.72
N ILE A 219 -16.98 3.46 10.34
CA ILE A 219 -18.29 2.99 9.89
C ILE A 219 -18.64 3.62 8.54
N ASN A 220 -18.47 4.94 8.39
CA ASN A 220 -18.72 5.65 7.14
C ASN A 220 -17.86 5.08 5.98
N PHE A 221 -16.59 4.73 6.24
CA PHE A 221 -15.73 4.12 5.22
C PHE A 221 -16.16 2.71 4.86
N ARG A 222 -16.59 1.88 5.81
CA ARG A 222 -17.22 0.59 5.52
C ARG A 222 -18.43 0.77 4.60
N ASP A 223 -19.28 1.74 4.90
CA ASP A 223 -20.51 1.98 4.15
C ASP A 223 -20.22 2.53 2.73
N LEU A 224 -19.21 3.41 2.58
CA LEU A 224 -18.71 3.84 1.26
C LEU A 224 -18.12 2.68 0.46
N ALA A 225 -17.31 1.84 1.09
CA ALA A 225 -16.74 0.66 0.46
C ALA A 225 -17.80 -0.33 0.00
N ASN A 226 -18.88 -0.49 0.76
CA ASN A 226 -20.02 -1.32 0.37
C ASN A 226 -20.85 -0.67 -0.77
N LYS A 227 -21.07 0.65 -0.69
CA LYS A 227 -21.86 1.40 -1.69
C LYS A 227 -21.25 1.35 -3.10
N TYR A 228 -19.93 1.43 -3.18
CA TYR A 228 -19.20 1.51 -4.46
C TYR A 228 -18.42 0.22 -4.80
N ASP A 229 -18.57 -0.83 -4.01
CA ASP A 229 -17.82 -2.10 -4.11
C ASP A 229 -16.30 -1.91 -4.15
N LEU A 230 -15.76 -1.20 -3.15
CA LEU A 230 -14.36 -0.83 -3.01
C LEU A 230 -13.69 -1.57 -1.85
N GLY A 231 -12.35 -1.58 -1.87
CA GLY A 231 -11.53 -1.88 -0.70
C GLY A 231 -11.41 -0.67 0.22
N ILE A 232 -10.72 -0.89 1.36
CA ILE A 232 -10.29 0.14 2.32
C ILE A 232 -8.81 -0.10 2.60
N HIS A 233 -7.98 0.95 2.54
CA HIS A 233 -6.56 0.82 2.83
C HIS A 233 -6.16 1.62 4.07
N THR A 234 -5.28 1.07 4.93
CA THR A 234 -4.84 1.73 6.16
C THR A 234 -3.46 1.26 6.60
N HIS A 235 -2.76 2.05 7.43
CA HIS A 235 -1.65 1.54 8.24
C HIS A 235 -2.19 0.83 9.48
N LEU A 236 -1.58 -0.31 9.82
CA LEU A 236 -2.00 -1.09 10.98
C LEU A 236 -0.80 -1.50 11.84
N VAL A 237 -0.79 -1.07 13.10
CA VAL A 237 0.20 -1.41 14.15
C VAL A 237 1.62 -1.56 13.61
N GLU A 238 2.05 -0.50 12.94
CA GLU A 238 3.38 -0.41 12.36
C GLU A 238 4.45 -0.36 13.43
N THR A 239 4.23 0.39 14.51
CA THR A 239 5.18 0.52 15.62
C THR A 239 4.64 -0.09 16.90
N LYS A 240 5.55 -0.41 17.83
CA LYS A 240 5.18 -0.89 19.17
C LYS A 240 4.37 0.15 19.93
N ILE A 241 4.62 1.44 19.69
CA ILE A 241 3.86 2.54 20.28
C ILE A 241 2.40 2.48 19.84
N GLN A 242 2.13 2.23 18.56
CA GLN A 242 0.76 2.08 18.07
C GLN A 242 0.04 0.89 18.70
N ALA A 243 0.73 -0.23 18.93
CA ALA A 243 0.15 -1.39 19.62
C ALA A 243 -0.19 -1.06 21.10
N ILE A 244 0.70 -0.35 21.81
CA ILE A 244 0.44 0.12 23.17
C ILE A 244 -0.75 1.10 23.19
N THR A 245 -0.74 2.07 22.28
CA THR A 245 -1.82 3.07 22.15
C THR A 245 -3.18 2.41 21.90
N ALA A 246 -3.24 1.29 21.16
CA ALA A 246 -4.49 0.56 20.98
C ALA A 246 -5.09 0.07 22.30
N HIS A 247 -4.26 -0.52 23.16
CA HIS A 247 -4.70 -0.97 24.47
C HIS A 247 -5.10 0.19 25.38
N ASP A 248 -4.37 1.31 25.33
CA ASP A 248 -4.70 2.50 26.13
C ASP A 248 -6.01 3.16 25.68
N LEU A 249 -6.27 3.23 24.38
CA LEU A 249 -7.45 3.88 23.81
C LEU A 249 -8.70 2.98 23.80
N PHE A 250 -8.53 1.68 23.52
CA PHE A 250 -9.64 0.78 23.21
C PHE A 250 -9.75 -0.41 24.18
N GLY A 251 -8.77 -0.61 25.07
CA GLY A 251 -8.72 -1.75 26.00
C GLY A 251 -8.44 -3.10 25.33
N CYS A 252 -8.13 -3.11 24.03
CA CYS A 252 -7.85 -4.31 23.23
C CYS A 252 -6.87 -4.01 22.11
N SER A 253 -6.49 -5.02 21.32
CA SER A 253 -5.65 -4.80 20.14
C SER A 253 -6.38 -4.00 19.06
N MET A 254 -5.63 -3.44 18.11
CA MET A 254 -6.20 -2.67 16.99
C MET A 254 -7.07 -3.54 16.09
N VAL A 255 -6.70 -4.80 15.86
CA VAL A 255 -7.47 -5.75 15.06
C VAL A 255 -8.74 -6.16 15.78
N GLU A 256 -8.65 -6.45 17.09
CA GLU A 256 -9.84 -6.72 17.92
C GLU A 256 -10.81 -5.53 17.94
N TYR A 257 -10.28 -4.30 18.04
CA TYR A 257 -11.11 -3.09 17.98
C TYR A 257 -11.91 -2.99 16.67
N LEU A 258 -11.25 -3.16 15.51
CA LEU A 258 -11.93 -3.15 14.21
C LEU A 258 -12.97 -4.27 14.08
N ASN A 259 -12.65 -5.46 14.61
CA ASN A 259 -13.56 -6.59 14.63
C ASN A 259 -14.78 -6.32 15.52
N ASN A 260 -14.56 -5.79 16.72
CA ASN A 260 -15.62 -5.48 17.69
C ASN A 260 -16.53 -4.35 17.18
N LEU A 261 -15.97 -3.40 16.43
CA LEU A 261 -16.73 -2.34 15.75
C LEU A 261 -17.57 -2.87 14.57
N GLY A 262 -17.31 -4.12 14.11
CA GLY A 262 -18.02 -4.75 13.00
C GLY A 262 -17.66 -4.17 11.63
N VAL A 263 -16.45 -3.61 11.50
CA VAL A 263 -15.95 -3.05 10.21
C VAL A 263 -14.91 -3.94 9.55
N LEU A 264 -14.28 -4.86 10.29
CA LEU A 264 -13.25 -5.75 9.76
C LEU A 264 -13.86 -6.79 8.81
N ASN A 265 -13.38 -6.84 7.56
CA ASN A 265 -13.81 -7.79 6.52
C ASN A 265 -12.73 -7.95 5.43
N ASP A 266 -13.04 -8.69 4.37
CA ASP A 266 -12.16 -8.99 3.24
C ASP A 266 -11.83 -7.79 2.34
N LYS A 267 -12.48 -6.66 2.52
CA LYS A 267 -12.21 -5.41 1.78
C LYS A 267 -11.01 -4.63 2.35
N TRP A 268 -10.50 -5.00 3.52
CA TRP A 268 -9.38 -4.29 4.13
C TRP A 268 -8.03 -4.73 3.58
N SER A 269 -7.18 -3.72 3.28
CA SER A 269 -5.76 -3.84 2.96
C SER A 269 -4.96 -3.07 4.02
N MET A 270 -4.11 -3.77 4.77
CA MET A 270 -3.48 -3.26 6.00
C MET A 270 -1.97 -3.22 5.86
N ALA A 271 -1.41 -2.01 5.71
CA ALA A 271 0.03 -1.83 5.58
C ALA A 271 0.75 -2.05 6.92
N HIS A 272 1.97 -2.58 6.84
CA HIS A 272 2.91 -2.91 7.90
C HIS A 272 2.52 -4.13 8.73
N THR A 273 1.47 -4.05 9.54
CA THR A 273 0.96 -5.16 10.39
C THR A 273 2.10 -5.87 11.14
N VAL A 274 2.92 -5.08 11.88
CA VAL A 274 4.15 -5.56 12.53
C VAL A 274 3.86 -6.15 13.91
N TRP A 275 3.11 -5.41 14.74
CA TRP A 275 2.91 -5.74 16.15
C TRP A 275 1.53 -6.35 16.38
N VAL A 276 1.34 -7.57 15.87
CA VAL A 276 0.10 -8.35 15.98
C VAL A 276 0.30 -9.59 16.85
N SER A 277 -0.74 -9.96 17.58
CA SER A 277 -0.81 -11.17 18.39
C SER A 277 -1.32 -12.38 17.57
N ASP A 278 -1.23 -13.59 18.15
CA ASP A 278 -1.83 -14.78 17.55
C ASP A 278 -3.35 -14.66 17.38
N ASN A 279 -4.03 -13.95 18.30
CA ASN A 279 -5.46 -13.68 18.20
C ASN A 279 -5.75 -12.71 17.05
N ASP A 280 -4.93 -11.68 16.86
CA ASP A 280 -5.04 -10.77 15.71
C ASP A 280 -4.88 -11.51 14.38
N MET A 281 -3.90 -12.40 14.28
CA MET A 281 -3.69 -13.22 13.09
C MET A 281 -4.90 -14.12 12.80
N LYS A 282 -5.53 -14.67 13.84
CA LYS A 282 -6.77 -15.43 13.69
C LYS A 282 -7.90 -14.56 13.14
N LEU A 283 -8.11 -13.37 13.70
CA LEU A 283 -9.14 -12.44 13.24
C LEU A 283 -8.89 -11.96 11.80
N LEU A 284 -7.64 -11.63 11.45
CA LEU A 284 -7.26 -11.28 10.08
C LEU A 284 -7.56 -12.41 9.09
N LYS A 285 -7.24 -13.66 9.45
CA LYS A 285 -7.59 -14.82 8.64
C LYS A 285 -9.10 -14.99 8.47
N GLU A 286 -9.85 -14.92 9.57
CA GLU A 286 -11.31 -15.13 9.58
C GLU A 286 -12.06 -14.04 8.81
N SER A 287 -11.56 -12.80 8.86
CA SER A 287 -12.12 -11.67 8.13
C SER A 287 -11.81 -11.69 6.64
N GLY A 288 -10.76 -12.39 6.21
CA GLY A 288 -10.25 -12.34 4.84
C GLY A 288 -9.45 -11.08 4.51
N ALA A 289 -9.16 -10.21 5.49
CA ALA A 289 -8.37 -9.00 5.28
C ALA A 289 -6.96 -9.32 4.75
N SER A 290 -6.44 -8.43 3.91
CA SER A 290 -5.11 -8.55 3.31
C SER A 290 -4.09 -7.71 4.09
N VAL A 291 -2.85 -8.18 4.15
CA VAL A 291 -1.71 -7.48 4.74
C VAL A 291 -0.77 -7.01 3.64
N VAL A 292 -0.20 -5.81 3.79
CA VAL A 292 0.87 -5.31 2.91
C VAL A 292 2.16 -5.20 3.71
N HIS A 293 3.11 -6.05 3.39
CA HIS A 293 4.41 -6.07 4.03
C HIS A 293 5.35 -5.04 3.39
N ASN A 294 5.89 -4.12 4.21
CA ASN A 294 6.81 -3.06 3.81
C ASN A 294 8.20 -3.30 4.43
N PRO A 295 8.95 -4.33 4.00
CA PRO A 295 10.13 -4.79 4.74
C PRO A 295 11.23 -3.73 4.84
N VAL A 296 11.46 -2.95 3.77
CA VAL A 296 12.53 -1.94 3.74
C VAL A 296 12.20 -0.80 4.69
N SER A 297 11.00 -0.25 4.61
CA SER A 297 10.54 0.83 5.49
C SER A 297 10.56 0.40 6.97
N ASN A 298 9.96 -0.74 7.28
CA ASN A 298 9.89 -1.25 8.65
C ASN A 298 11.27 -1.35 9.31
N LEU A 299 12.29 -1.75 8.55
CA LEU A 299 13.67 -1.83 9.06
C LEU A 299 14.33 -0.45 9.15
N THR A 300 14.14 0.40 8.15
CA THR A 300 14.82 1.70 8.07
C THR A 300 14.41 2.63 9.21
N ILE A 301 13.12 2.64 9.57
CA ILE A 301 12.60 3.48 10.67
C ILE A 301 12.49 2.73 12.01
N GLY A 302 13.00 1.49 12.08
CA GLY A 302 13.02 0.72 13.32
C GLY A 302 11.65 0.27 13.82
N SER A 303 10.65 0.14 12.95
CA SER A 303 9.29 -0.30 13.30
C SER A 303 9.25 -1.73 13.81
N GLY A 304 10.11 -2.61 13.30
CA GLY A 304 10.18 -4.03 13.66
C GLY A 304 10.05 -4.95 12.46
N ILE A 305 9.80 -6.23 12.73
CA ILE A 305 9.65 -7.26 11.70
C ILE A 305 8.24 -7.82 11.75
N SER A 306 7.48 -7.65 10.66
CA SER A 306 6.15 -8.25 10.52
C SER A 306 6.24 -9.79 10.47
N PRO A 307 5.35 -10.53 11.17
CA PRO A 307 5.40 -11.99 11.26
C PRO A 307 4.86 -12.69 10.00
N ILE A 308 5.43 -12.36 8.84
CA ILE A 308 4.94 -12.84 7.53
C ILE A 308 4.99 -14.35 7.38
N ASN A 309 5.92 -15.05 8.06
CA ASN A 309 5.99 -16.51 8.02
C ASN A 309 4.74 -17.14 8.63
N GLU A 310 4.33 -16.64 9.79
CA GLU A 310 3.13 -17.06 10.50
C GLU A 310 1.86 -16.68 9.73
N MET A 311 1.82 -15.46 9.15
CA MET A 311 0.71 -15.00 8.30
C MET A 311 0.56 -15.89 7.06
N TYR A 312 1.66 -16.22 6.38
CA TYR A 312 1.66 -17.08 5.20
C TYR A 312 1.12 -18.49 5.53
N LYS A 313 1.59 -19.11 6.65
CA LYS A 313 1.09 -20.38 7.14
C LYS A 313 -0.42 -20.37 7.44
N ASN A 314 -0.90 -19.25 7.94
CA ASN A 314 -2.31 -19.05 8.23
C ASN A 314 -3.15 -18.74 6.99
N ASN A 315 -2.56 -18.72 5.78
CA ASN A 315 -3.21 -18.35 4.52
C ASN A 315 -3.80 -16.93 4.54
N ILE A 316 -3.21 -16.01 5.30
CA ILE A 316 -3.52 -14.58 5.19
C ILE A 316 -2.93 -14.09 3.86
N ASN A 317 -3.69 -13.33 3.09
CA ASN A 317 -3.21 -12.74 1.85
C ASN A 317 -2.18 -11.66 2.15
N ILE A 318 -1.00 -11.74 1.50
CA ILE A 318 0.11 -10.82 1.73
C ILE A 318 0.53 -10.20 0.40
N GLY A 319 0.49 -8.87 0.32
CA GLY A 319 1.12 -8.09 -0.75
C GLY A 319 2.44 -7.48 -0.29
N LEU A 320 3.26 -7.00 -1.23
CA LEU A 320 4.47 -6.24 -0.94
C LEU A 320 4.30 -4.77 -1.30
N GLY A 321 4.82 -3.89 -0.45
CA GLY A 321 4.90 -2.46 -0.68
C GLY A 321 6.31 -1.92 -0.44
N THR A 322 6.59 -0.76 -1.00
CA THR A 322 7.85 -0.03 -0.78
C THR A 322 7.72 1.03 0.29
N ASP A 323 6.47 1.46 0.57
CA ASP A 323 6.20 2.63 1.39
C ASP A 323 6.73 3.93 0.74
N GLY A 324 6.82 5.02 1.49
CA GLY A 324 7.40 6.27 1.02
C GLY A 324 8.90 6.17 0.75
N SER A 325 9.37 6.82 -0.30
CA SER A 325 10.80 6.84 -0.64
C SER A 325 11.68 7.49 0.44
N ASN A 326 11.11 8.28 1.32
CA ASN A 326 11.79 8.86 2.49
C ASN A 326 12.02 7.85 3.61
N CYS A 327 11.30 6.72 3.61
CA CYS A 327 11.48 5.58 4.53
C CYS A 327 12.18 4.41 3.84
N GLY A 328 11.80 4.10 2.59
CA GLY A 328 12.31 2.95 1.83
C GLY A 328 13.45 3.26 0.85
N GLY A 329 13.79 4.53 0.66
CA GLY A 329 14.87 4.98 -0.25
C GLY A 329 14.51 5.00 -1.73
N ASN A 330 13.73 4.05 -2.24
CA ASN A 330 13.28 3.98 -3.62
C ASN A 330 11.97 3.19 -3.77
N GLN A 331 11.40 3.17 -4.99
CA GLN A 331 10.15 2.47 -5.31
C GLN A 331 10.38 1.12 -6.03
N ASN A 332 11.48 0.45 -5.71
CA ASN A 332 11.87 -0.81 -6.34
C ASN A 332 11.33 -2.03 -5.60
N ILE A 333 10.32 -2.66 -6.16
CA ILE A 333 9.66 -3.85 -5.59
C ILE A 333 10.60 -5.08 -5.53
N PHE A 334 11.59 -5.21 -6.43
CA PHE A 334 12.60 -6.27 -6.31
C PHE A 334 13.44 -6.14 -5.03
N GLY A 335 13.71 -4.89 -4.61
CA GLY A 335 14.34 -4.61 -3.32
C GLY A 335 13.47 -5.10 -2.16
N ALA A 336 12.17 -4.82 -2.19
CA ALA A 336 11.23 -5.30 -1.18
C ALA A 336 11.13 -6.83 -1.15
N MET A 337 11.07 -7.51 -2.31
CA MET A 337 11.10 -8.97 -2.41
C MET A 337 12.37 -9.56 -1.78
N ASN A 338 13.54 -8.98 -2.11
CA ASN A 338 14.81 -9.43 -1.55
C ASN A 338 14.85 -9.32 -0.02
N GLN A 339 14.43 -8.18 0.52
CA GLN A 339 14.37 -7.97 1.97
C GLN A 339 13.37 -8.91 2.64
N ALA A 340 12.17 -9.08 2.10
CA ALA A 340 11.17 -10.01 2.63
C ALA A 340 11.72 -11.44 2.70
N ALA A 341 12.39 -11.92 1.64
CA ALA A 341 12.99 -13.25 1.60
C ALA A 341 14.13 -13.41 2.63
N ILE A 342 15.01 -12.39 2.79
CA ILE A 342 16.13 -12.44 3.75
C ILE A 342 15.62 -12.40 5.18
N ILE A 343 14.72 -11.47 5.50
CA ILE A 343 14.21 -11.28 6.87
C ILE A 343 13.43 -12.50 7.34
N SER A 344 12.69 -13.15 6.47
CA SER A 344 11.95 -14.38 6.80
C SER A 344 12.83 -15.47 7.41
N LYS A 345 14.13 -15.50 7.04
CA LYS A 345 15.10 -16.51 7.49
C LYS A 345 15.64 -16.26 8.89
N ILE A 346 15.57 -15.01 9.37
CA ILE A 346 16.07 -14.67 10.71
C ILE A 346 14.96 -14.65 11.78
N THR A 347 13.70 -14.73 11.38
CA THR A 347 12.55 -14.73 12.30
C THR A 347 12.21 -16.12 12.84
N THR A 348 12.70 -17.19 12.20
CA THR A 348 12.49 -18.56 12.65
C THR A 348 13.68 -19.45 12.28
N PRO A 349 14.10 -20.39 13.16
CA PRO A 349 15.14 -21.37 12.84
C PRO A 349 14.63 -22.50 11.92
N LYS A 350 13.32 -22.61 11.70
CA LYS A 350 12.71 -23.63 10.85
C LYS A 350 12.79 -23.18 9.40
N TYR A 351 13.69 -23.78 8.63
CA TYR A 351 13.92 -23.40 7.23
C TYR A 351 12.70 -23.70 6.31
N GLU A 352 11.84 -24.65 6.69
CA GLU A 352 10.59 -24.96 5.97
C GLU A 352 9.60 -23.81 6.00
N ASP A 353 9.73 -22.91 6.96
CA ASP A 353 8.87 -21.74 7.13
C ASP A 353 9.36 -20.49 6.38
N TRP A 354 10.59 -20.54 5.85
CA TRP A 354 11.19 -19.41 5.16
C TRP A 354 10.47 -19.08 3.85
N GLN A 355 10.36 -17.81 3.55
CA GLN A 355 9.77 -17.38 2.28
C GLN A 355 10.76 -17.65 1.14
N SER A 356 10.30 -18.43 0.17
CA SER A 356 11.05 -18.71 -1.06
C SER A 356 10.98 -17.55 -2.04
N ALA A 357 11.85 -17.55 -3.06
CA ALA A 357 11.82 -16.54 -4.13
C ALA A 357 10.44 -16.48 -4.83
N ILE A 358 9.81 -17.63 -5.05
CA ILE A 358 8.50 -17.68 -5.69
C ILE A 358 7.39 -17.14 -4.78
N ASN A 359 7.50 -17.35 -3.46
CA ASN A 359 6.51 -16.82 -2.51
C ASN A 359 6.54 -15.29 -2.49
N VAL A 360 7.75 -14.69 -2.37
CA VAL A 360 7.88 -13.22 -2.38
C VAL A 360 7.56 -12.62 -3.75
N PHE A 361 7.79 -13.36 -4.84
CA PHE A 361 7.38 -12.93 -6.18
C PHE A 361 5.84 -12.86 -6.29
N ARG A 362 5.13 -13.86 -5.75
CA ARG A 362 3.65 -13.84 -5.68
C ARG A 362 3.11 -12.71 -4.85
N MET A 363 3.79 -12.34 -3.77
CA MET A 363 3.39 -11.17 -2.96
C MET A 363 3.54 -9.85 -3.74
N ALA A 364 4.25 -9.85 -4.85
CA ALA A 364 4.53 -8.69 -5.70
C ALA A 364 3.74 -8.70 -7.02
N THR A 365 2.87 -9.71 -7.25
CA THR A 365 2.07 -9.87 -8.49
C THR A 365 0.55 -10.21 -8.22
#